data_e231529236d548881c3db3106fa8acb6
#
_entry.id   e231529236d548881c3db3106fa8acb6
#
_cell.length_a   1.000
_cell.length_b   1.000
_cell.length_c   1.000
_cell.angle_alpha   90.00
_cell.angle_beta   90.00
_cell.angle_gamma   90.00
#
_symmetry.space_group_name_H-M   'P 1'
#
loop_
_entity.id
_entity.type
_entity.pdbx_description
1 polymer ?
#
loop_
_entity_poly.entity_id
_entity_poly.type
_entity_poly.pdbx_seq_one_letter_code
_entity_poly.pdbx_strand_id
1 'polypeptide(L)'
;DDYDWGKKRREKHLARLNKKEYAAMRNMVLNRVADWDVLFDLFQKKKFSIDDLLMGPDFLHITMECYKIQYPNIVFSDFLWTLRSIYLPLFFVMKTEVPYADLYHCVATGYAGVLGCMAKHFHGLLISEHGIYTREREEELIKATWVEGIYKNIWIEQFKKMSRLAYQRADLVTCLYDHARSLQIELGCPREKIRITPNGINTQRL
;
A
#
# COMPACT_ATOMS: atom_id res chain seq x y z
N ASP A 1 35.37 -9.28 -21.51
CA ASP A 1 35.17 -10.20 -20.35
C ASP A 1 34.49 -9.56 -19.13
N ASP A 2 34.40 -8.22 -19.07
CA ASP A 2 33.72 -7.52 -17.98
C ASP A 2 32.19 -7.64 -18.01
N TYR A 3 31.61 -8.00 -19.16
CA TYR A 3 30.16 -8.13 -19.34
C TYR A 3 29.58 -9.35 -18.61
N ASP A 4 30.36 -10.40 -18.41
CA ASP A 4 29.92 -11.67 -17.80
C ASP A 4 29.94 -11.64 -16.26
N TRP A 5 30.80 -10.83 -15.66
CA TRP A 5 30.88 -10.63 -14.21
C TRP A 5 29.68 -9.86 -13.66
N GLY A 6 29.20 -8.86 -14.38
CA GLY A 6 28.01 -8.10 -14.01
C GLY A 6 26.73 -8.95 -14.04
N LYS A 7 26.62 -9.87 -15.00
CA LYS A 7 25.48 -10.77 -15.16
C LYS A 7 25.41 -11.83 -14.07
N LYS A 8 26.54 -12.50 -13.78
CA LYS A 8 26.64 -13.50 -12.68
C LYS A 8 26.43 -12.90 -11.30
N ARG A 9 26.85 -11.65 -11.07
CA ARG A 9 26.66 -10.95 -9.79
C ARG A 9 25.20 -10.52 -9.62
N ARG A 10 24.50 -10.09 -10.68
CA ARG A 10 23.07 -9.76 -10.68
C ARG A 10 22.20 -10.99 -10.44
N GLU A 11 22.49 -12.13 -11.06
CA GLU A 11 21.71 -13.36 -10.88
C GLU A 11 21.79 -13.92 -9.46
N LYS A 12 22.89 -13.67 -8.74
CA LYS A 12 23.11 -14.15 -7.36
C LYS A 12 22.33 -13.38 -6.29
N HIS A 13 21.88 -12.16 -6.60
CA HIS A 13 21.21 -11.25 -5.64
C HIS A 13 19.72 -11.03 -5.92
N LEU A 14 19.16 -11.60 -7.00
CA LEU A 14 17.74 -11.48 -7.29
C LEU A 14 16.91 -12.13 -6.19
N ALA A 15 15.96 -11.38 -5.63
CA ALA A 15 15.03 -11.90 -4.63
C ALA A 15 14.12 -12.98 -5.26
N ARG A 16 14.17 -14.18 -4.69
CA ARG A 16 13.27 -15.28 -5.05
C ARG A 16 12.18 -15.43 -4.02
N LEU A 17 10.94 -15.52 -4.49
CA LEU A 17 9.76 -15.72 -3.66
C LEU A 17 9.45 -17.22 -3.53
N ASN A 18 9.11 -17.66 -2.33
CA ASN A 18 8.52 -18.99 -2.17
C ASN A 18 7.05 -18.98 -2.66
N LYS A 19 6.41 -20.15 -2.71
CA LYS A 19 5.05 -20.29 -3.24
C LYS A 19 4.01 -19.39 -2.52
N LYS A 20 4.11 -19.25 -1.20
CA LYS A 20 3.19 -18.42 -0.40
C LYS A 20 3.44 -16.93 -0.63
N GLU A 21 4.70 -16.52 -0.60
CA GLU A 21 5.13 -15.15 -0.90
C GLU A 21 4.73 -14.73 -2.32
N TYR A 22 4.95 -15.61 -3.29
CA TYR A 22 4.55 -15.37 -4.68
C TYR A 22 3.03 -15.19 -4.81
N ALA A 23 2.25 -16.08 -4.19
CA ALA A 23 0.79 -15.99 -4.22
C ALA A 23 0.27 -14.71 -3.55
N ALA A 24 0.83 -14.33 -2.40
CA ALA A 24 0.48 -13.09 -1.70
C ALA A 24 0.82 -11.85 -2.54
N MET A 25 2.03 -11.78 -3.09
CA MET A 25 2.48 -10.69 -3.98
C MET A 25 1.61 -10.59 -5.23
N ARG A 26 1.35 -11.71 -5.87
CA ARG A 26 0.48 -11.80 -7.05
C ARG A 26 -0.93 -11.29 -6.76
N ASN A 27 -1.53 -11.71 -5.67
CA ASN A 27 -2.88 -11.28 -5.29
C ASN A 27 -2.90 -9.77 -4.99
N MET A 28 -1.89 -9.23 -4.32
CA MET A 28 -1.76 -7.80 -4.07
C MET A 28 -1.68 -7.00 -5.38
N VAL A 29 -0.85 -7.43 -6.34
CA VAL A 29 -0.66 -6.73 -7.63
C VAL A 29 -1.92 -6.82 -8.50
N LEU A 30 -2.62 -7.95 -8.48
CA LEU A 30 -3.87 -8.17 -9.21
C LEU A 30 -5.12 -7.57 -8.53
N ASN A 31 -4.97 -6.78 -7.48
CA ASN A 31 -6.06 -6.20 -6.69
C ASN A 31 -7.04 -7.24 -6.13
N ARG A 32 -6.54 -8.43 -5.83
CA ARG A 32 -7.27 -9.52 -5.15
C ARG A 32 -7.04 -9.48 -3.65
N VAL A 33 -7.75 -10.34 -2.91
CA VAL A 33 -7.50 -10.51 -1.47
C VAL A 33 -6.08 -11.09 -1.28
N ALA A 34 -5.20 -10.28 -0.71
CA ALA A 34 -3.81 -10.64 -0.46
C ALA A 34 -3.60 -11.06 1.00
N ASP A 35 -2.68 -11.99 1.21
CA ASP A 35 -2.19 -12.33 2.54
C ASP A 35 -1.12 -11.32 2.97
N TRP A 36 -1.56 -10.28 3.67
CA TRP A 36 -0.70 -9.20 4.11
C TRP A 36 0.30 -9.62 5.19
N ASP A 37 -0.03 -10.64 6.01
CA ASP A 37 0.90 -11.13 7.03
C ASP A 37 2.10 -11.83 6.37
N VAL A 38 1.86 -12.61 5.33
CA VAL A 38 2.93 -13.19 4.51
C VAL A 38 3.79 -12.10 3.85
N LEU A 39 3.16 -11.02 3.36
CA LEU A 39 3.91 -9.90 2.77
C LEU A 39 4.73 -9.15 3.82
N PHE A 40 4.17 -8.84 4.98
CA PHE A 40 4.91 -8.18 6.06
C PHE A 40 6.08 -9.04 6.54
N ASP A 41 5.87 -10.34 6.73
CA ASP A 41 6.94 -11.27 7.08
C ASP A 41 8.04 -11.34 6.02
N LEU A 42 7.68 -11.35 4.74
CA LEU A 42 8.63 -11.31 3.63
C LEU A 42 9.56 -10.10 3.74
N PHE A 43 8.99 -8.90 3.92
CA PHE A 43 9.77 -7.66 3.95
C PHE A 43 10.55 -7.46 5.26
N GLN A 44 10.03 -7.92 6.38
CA GLN A 44 10.66 -7.76 7.69
C GLN A 44 11.74 -8.80 7.98
N LYS A 45 11.56 -10.05 7.54
CA LYS A 45 12.44 -11.16 7.90
C LYS A 45 13.46 -11.52 6.83
N LYS A 46 13.14 -11.31 5.56
CA LYS A 46 14.01 -11.75 4.45
C LYS A 46 14.97 -10.65 4.00
N LYS A 47 16.22 -11.03 3.83
CA LYS A 47 17.27 -10.11 3.35
C LYS A 47 17.28 -10.06 1.82
N PHE A 48 16.84 -8.95 1.25
CA PHE A 48 16.94 -8.60 -0.17
C PHE A 48 16.87 -7.07 -0.31
N SER A 49 17.35 -6.53 -1.42
CA SER A 49 17.08 -5.14 -1.76
C SER A 49 15.71 -5.02 -2.48
N ILE A 50 15.07 -3.86 -2.36
CA ILE A 50 13.81 -3.61 -3.07
C ILE A 50 14.03 -3.66 -4.59
N ASP A 51 15.19 -3.18 -5.05
CA ASP A 51 15.56 -3.25 -6.47
C ASP A 51 15.68 -4.71 -6.95
N ASP A 52 16.29 -5.60 -6.15
CA ASP A 52 16.39 -7.02 -6.50
C ASP A 52 15.01 -7.68 -6.65
N LEU A 53 14.04 -7.26 -5.86
CA LEU A 53 12.66 -7.72 -5.99
C LEU A 53 11.98 -7.14 -7.23
N LEU A 54 11.98 -5.80 -7.37
CA LEU A 54 11.29 -5.10 -8.45
C LEU A 54 11.88 -5.42 -9.83
N MET A 55 13.18 -5.70 -9.90
CA MET A 55 13.88 -6.09 -11.14
C MET A 55 13.95 -7.61 -11.32
N GLY A 56 13.50 -8.37 -10.32
CA GLY A 56 13.55 -9.82 -10.32
C GLY A 56 12.50 -10.48 -11.23
N PRO A 57 12.74 -11.75 -11.62
CA PRO A 57 11.86 -12.45 -12.54
C PRO A 57 10.47 -12.72 -11.95
N ASP A 58 10.36 -12.92 -10.65
CA ASP A 58 9.07 -13.21 -10.00
C ASP A 58 8.13 -12.00 -10.09
N PHE A 59 8.63 -10.78 -9.79
CA PHE A 59 7.84 -9.55 -9.93
C PHE A 59 7.52 -9.25 -11.40
N LEU A 60 8.46 -9.51 -12.32
CA LEU A 60 8.21 -9.34 -13.75
C LEU A 60 7.10 -10.28 -14.25
N HIS A 61 7.12 -11.56 -13.85
CA HIS A 61 6.06 -12.52 -14.20
C HIS A 61 4.70 -12.10 -13.69
N ILE A 62 4.62 -11.64 -12.43
CA ILE A 62 3.38 -11.11 -11.83
C ILE A 62 2.91 -9.87 -12.61
N THR A 63 3.82 -8.97 -12.95
CA THR A 63 3.50 -7.77 -13.75
C THR A 63 2.96 -8.13 -15.12
N MET A 64 3.58 -9.08 -15.82
CA MET A 64 3.12 -9.56 -17.13
C MET A 64 1.74 -10.20 -17.04
N GLU A 65 1.46 -10.96 -15.99
CA GLU A 65 0.14 -11.55 -15.76
C GLU A 65 -0.91 -10.46 -15.51
N CYS A 66 -0.62 -9.50 -14.66
CA CYS A 66 -1.50 -8.35 -14.38
C CYS A 66 -1.80 -7.57 -15.67
N TYR A 67 -0.77 -7.29 -16.46
CA TYR A 67 -0.91 -6.64 -17.75
C TYR A 67 -1.87 -7.41 -18.69
N LYS A 68 -1.65 -8.70 -18.88
CA LYS A 68 -2.47 -9.52 -19.78
C LYS A 68 -3.94 -9.60 -19.35
N ILE A 69 -4.21 -9.62 -18.05
CA ILE A 69 -5.57 -9.79 -17.51
C ILE A 69 -6.32 -8.45 -17.46
N GLN A 70 -5.67 -7.37 -17.02
CA GLN A 70 -6.35 -6.13 -16.66
C GLN A 70 -6.07 -4.97 -17.63
N TYR A 71 -4.91 -4.98 -18.29
CA TYR A 71 -4.43 -3.81 -19.07
C TYR A 71 -3.84 -4.17 -20.44
N PRO A 72 -4.45 -5.08 -21.22
CA PRO A 72 -3.83 -5.60 -22.46
C PRO A 72 -3.71 -4.57 -23.59
N ASN A 73 -4.40 -3.42 -23.47
CA ASN A 73 -4.52 -2.42 -24.53
C ASN A 73 -3.62 -1.20 -24.33
N ILE A 74 -2.71 -1.22 -23.35
CA ILE A 74 -1.76 -0.13 -23.11
C ILE A 74 -0.34 -0.58 -23.42
N VAL A 75 0.61 0.37 -23.50
CA VAL A 75 2.02 0.05 -23.75
C VAL A 75 2.63 -0.64 -22.53
N PHE A 76 3.17 -1.85 -22.73
CA PHE A 76 3.69 -2.67 -21.63
C PHE A 76 4.84 -2.00 -20.87
N SER A 77 5.76 -1.31 -21.56
CA SER A 77 6.86 -0.59 -20.90
C SER A 77 6.36 0.46 -19.92
N ASP A 78 5.36 1.23 -20.31
CA ASP A 78 4.79 2.31 -19.50
C ASP A 78 4.02 1.72 -18.31
N PHE A 79 3.29 0.63 -18.53
CA PHE A 79 2.65 -0.12 -17.45
C PHE A 79 3.67 -0.66 -16.44
N LEU A 80 4.76 -1.27 -16.91
CA LEU A 80 5.81 -1.82 -16.07
C LEU A 80 6.46 -0.73 -15.18
N TRP A 81 6.79 0.42 -15.77
CA TRP A 81 7.37 1.53 -15.02
C TRP A 81 6.39 2.16 -14.05
N THR A 82 5.12 2.30 -14.45
CA THR A 82 4.05 2.78 -13.57
C THR A 82 3.89 1.85 -12.37
N LEU A 83 3.82 0.55 -12.60
CA LEU A 83 3.66 -0.44 -11.53
C LEU A 83 4.84 -0.43 -10.55
N ARG A 84 6.07 -0.34 -11.07
CA ARG A 84 7.27 -0.19 -10.23
C ARG A 84 7.24 1.10 -9.40
N SER A 85 6.85 2.21 -9.98
CA SER A 85 6.72 3.50 -9.29
C SER A 85 5.68 3.44 -8.16
N ILE A 86 4.59 2.71 -8.36
CA ILE A 86 3.54 2.51 -7.36
C ILE A 86 4.02 1.64 -6.19
N TYR A 87 4.73 0.55 -6.48
CA TYR A 87 5.14 -0.40 -5.45
C TYR A 87 6.44 -0.04 -4.74
N LEU A 88 7.30 0.77 -5.35
CA LEU A 88 8.57 1.19 -4.75
C LEU A 88 8.37 1.85 -3.37
N PRO A 89 7.54 2.90 -3.21
CA PRO A 89 7.33 3.52 -1.90
C PRO A 89 6.64 2.59 -0.90
N LEU A 90 5.69 1.75 -1.36
CA LEU A 90 5.04 0.76 -0.50
C LEU A 90 6.07 -0.24 0.07
N PHE A 91 6.97 -0.75 -0.76
CA PHE A 91 7.99 -1.70 -0.34
C PHE A 91 9.02 -1.08 0.60
N PHE A 92 9.35 0.21 0.41
CA PHE A 92 10.17 0.94 1.39
C PHE A 92 9.49 1.00 2.76
N VAL A 93 8.19 1.34 2.80
CA VAL A 93 7.42 1.33 4.06
C VAL A 93 7.42 -0.07 4.68
N MET A 94 7.19 -1.12 3.90
CA MET A 94 7.16 -2.49 4.40
C MET A 94 8.54 -3.00 4.88
N LYS A 95 9.63 -2.39 4.44
CA LYS A 95 10.99 -2.66 4.93
C LYS A 95 11.39 -1.84 6.15
N THR A 96 10.61 -0.83 6.50
CA THR A 96 10.90 0.02 7.66
C THR A 96 10.76 -0.79 8.95
N GLU A 97 11.74 -0.65 9.84
CA GLU A 97 11.65 -1.21 11.18
C GLU A 97 10.56 -0.49 11.98
N VAL A 98 9.67 -1.26 12.58
CA VAL A 98 8.56 -0.72 13.37
C VAL A 98 9.01 -0.66 14.83
N PRO A 99 9.05 0.54 15.45
CA PRO A 99 9.39 0.66 16.87
C PRO A 99 8.31 0.00 17.73
N TYR A 100 8.73 -0.57 18.85
CA TYR A 100 7.80 -1.13 19.83
C TYR A 100 7.00 -0.02 20.54
N ALA A 101 5.68 -0.21 20.63
CA ALA A 101 4.76 0.62 21.38
C ALA A 101 3.52 -0.19 21.80
N ASP A 102 2.85 0.24 22.88
CA ASP A 102 1.60 -0.40 23.33
C ASP A 102 0.41 -0.06 22.44
N LEU A 103 0.43 1.11 21.82
CA LEU A 103 -0.59 1.58 20.89
C LEU A 103 0.05 2.32 19.72
N TYR A 104 -0.45 2.05 18.53
CA TYR A 104 -0.07 2.79 17.32
C TYR A 104 -1.23 3.67 16.88
N HIS A 105 -0.93 4.93 16.61
CA HIS A 105 -1.89 5.91 16.16
C HIS A 105 -1.45 6.49 14.81
N CYS A 106 -2.23 6.24 13.79
CA CYS A 106 -2.03 6.79 12.44
C CYS A 106 -3.03 7.92 12.20
N VAL A 107 -2.54 9.06 11.74
CA VAL A 107 -3.37 10.24 11.44
C VAL A 107 -3.97 10.20 10.02
N ALA A 108 -3.67 9.16 9.26
CA ALA A 108 -4.22 8.88 7.94
C ALA A 108 -4.13 7.38 7.64
N THR A 109 -4.86 6.94 6.65
CA THR A 109 -4.65 5.64 5.98
C THR A 109 -3.40 5.72 5.05
N GLY A 110 -3.38 5.07 3.90
CA GLY A 110 -2.23 5.14 3.00
C GLY A 110 -0.97 4.52 3.59
N TYR A 111 0.19 5.11 3.35
CA TYR A 111 1.48 4.57 3.80
C TYR A 111 1.60 4.51 5.32
N ALA A 112 1.10 5.52 6.02
CA ALA A 112 1.06 5.53 7.49
C ALA A 112 0.19 4.38 8.02
N GLY A 113 -0.98 4.16 7.41
CA GLY A 113 -1.86 3.06 7.75
C GLY A 113 -1.24 1.69 7.49
N VAL A 114 -0.47 1.52 6.40
CA VAL A 114 0.29 0.28 6.13
C VAL A 114 1.32 0.03 7.23
N LEU A 115 2.09 1.07 7.61
CA LEU A 115 3.06 0.96 8.70
C LEU A 115 2.39 0.58 10.02
N GLY A 116 1.25 1.20 10.35
CA GLY A 116 0.45 0.84 11.51
C GLY A 116 -0.06 -0.58 11.47
N CYS A 117 -0.44 -1.09 10.30
CA CYS A 117 -0.87 -2.47 10.12
C CYS A 117 0.26 -3.49 10.35
N MET A 118 1.50 -3.13 9.98
CA MET A 118 2.68 -3.95 10.30
C MET A 118 2.91 -4.00 11.82
N ALA A 119 2.77 -2.86 12.48
CA ALA A 119 2.91 -2.73 13.93
C ALA A 119 1.86 -3.54 14.68
N LYS A 120 0.61 -3.53 14.22
CA LYS A 120 -0.51 -4.24 14.83
C LYS A 120 -0.36 -5.76 14.86
N HIS A 121 0.55 -6.32 14.10
CA HIS A 121 0.87 -7.74 14.29
C HIS A 121 1.15 -8.07 15.79
N PHE A 122 1.38 -7.05 16.62
CA PHE A 122 1.70 -7.18 18.05
C PHE A 122 0.81 -6.39 19.02
N HIS A 123 0.14 -5.28 18.60
CA HIS A 123 -0.53 -4.32 19.51
C HIS A 123 -1.78 -3.67 18.88
N GLY A 124 -2.38 -2.67 19.56
CA GLY A 124 -3.56 -1.96 19.12
C GLY A 124 -3.28 -0.89 18.05
N LEU A 125 -4.22 -0.66 17.14
CA LEU A 125 -4.12 0.32 16.06
C LEU A 125 -5.34 1.25 16.04
N LEU A 126 -5.09 2.55 16.25
CA LEU A 126 -6.04 3.64 16.03
C LEU A 126 -5.71 4.37 14.73
N ILE A 127 -6.73 4.65 13.94
CA ILE A 127 -6.62 5.54 12.78
C ILE A 127 -7.54 6.74 12.99
N SER A 128 -6.99 7.96 12.92
CA SER A 128 -7.74 9.20 12.97
C SER A 128 -7.61 9.96 11.66
N GLU A 129 -8.70 10.09 10.93
CA GLU A 129 -8.72 10.85 9.68
C GLU A 129 -9.45 12.18 9.86
N HIS A 130 -8.74 13.29 9.62
CA HIS A 130 -9.32 14.62 9.52
C HIS A 130 -9.86 14.87 8.11
N GLY A 131 -9.11 14.47 7.09
CA GLY A 131 -9.55 14.33 5.69
C GLY A 131 -9.55 12.86 5.30
N ILE A 132 -10.25 12.51 4.23
CA ILE A 132 -10.27 11.14 3.73
C ILE A 132 -9.14 10.95 2.73
N TYR A 133 -8.04 10.35 3.19
CA TYR A 133 -6.79 10.21 2.43
C TYR A 133 -6.99 9.76 0.97
N THR A 134 -7.77 8.71 0.74
CA THR A 134 -8.02 8.21 -0.62
C THR A 134 -8.70 9.25 -1.49
N ARG A 135 -9.68 10.01 -0.97
CA ARG A 135 -10.38 11.05 -1.73
C ARG A 135 -9.47 12.22 -2.07
N GLU A 136 -8.64 12.64 -1.12
CA GLU A 136 -7.66 13.70 -1.37
C GLU A 136 -6.65 13.29 -2.45
N ARG A 137 -6.14 12.05 -2.40
CA ARG A 137 -5.22 11.53 -3.43
C ARG A 137 -5.92 11.38 -4.79
N GLU A 138 -7.18 10.95 -4.82
CA GLU A 138 -7.99 10.86 -6.03
C GLU A 138 -8.15 12.24 -6.70
N GLU A 139 -8.51 13.26 -5.92
CA GLU A 139 -8.62 14.64 -6.42
C GLU A 139 -7.30 15.21 -6.93
N GLU A 140 -6.20 14.96 -6.24
CA GLU A 140 -4.87 15.37 -6.69
C GLU A 140 -4.50 14.71 -8.02
N LEU A 141 -4.76 13.42 -8.17
CA LEU A 141 -4.47 12.70 -9.41
C LEU A 141 -5.35 13.15 -10.58
N ILE A 142 -6.61 13.49 -10.34
CA ILE A 142 -7.49 14.05 -11.38
C ILE A 142 -6.88 15.34 -11.93
N LYS A 143 -6.35 16.20 -11.05
CA LYS A 143 -5.74 17.49 -11.41
C LYS A 143 -4.29 17.35 -11.91
N ALA A 144 -3.61 16.23 -11.67
CA ALA A 144 -2.21 16.03 -12.01
C ALA A 144 -1.98 15.99 -13.54
N THR A 145 -0.87 16.59 -13.97
CA THR A 145 -0.42 16.58 -15.37
C THR A 145 0.69 15.58 -15.66
N TRP A 146 1.33 15.04 -14.62
CA TRP A 146 2.44 14.07 -14.73
C TRP A 146 1.99 12.63 -14.97
N VAL A 147 0.70 12.35 -14.80
CA VAL A 147 0.08 11.04 -15.05
C VAL A 147 -1.22 11.22 -15.81
N GLU A 148 -1.48 10.40 -16.83
CA GLU A 148 -2.62 10.55 -17.73
C GLU A 148 -3.43 9.26 -17.86
N GLY A 149 -4.68 9.42 -18.29
CA GLY A 149 -5.55 8.33 -18.69
C GLY A 149 -5.68 7.23 -17.65
N ILE A 150 -5.57 5.98 -18.10
CA ILE A 150 -5.74 4.77 -17.30
C ILE A 150 -4.72 4.65 -16.16
N TYR A 151 -3.56 5.28 -16.30
CA TYR A 151 -2.53 5.24 -15.25
C TYR A 151 -2.98 5.95 -13.96
N LYS A 152 -3.83 6.99 -14.05
CA LYS A 152 -4.49 7.59 -12.87
C LYS A 152 -5.28 6.56 -12.09
N ASN A 153 -6.05 5.73 -12.78
CA ASN A 153 -6.86 4.69 -12.14
C ASN A 153 -6.00 3.64 -11.42
N ILE A 154 -4.86 3.27 -11.99
CA ILE A 154 -3.93 2.31 -11.36
C ILE A 154 -3.41 2.86 -10.03
N TRP A 155 -3.04 4.15 -9.98
CA TRP A 155 -2.64 4.84 -8.75
C TRP A 155 -3.78 4.93 -7.73
N ILE A 156 -4.99 5.29 -8.18
CA ILE A 156 -6.18 5.39 -7.31
C ILE A 156 -6.51 4.04 -6.68
N GLU A 157 -6.45 2.96 -7.44
CA GLU A 157 -6.68 1.60 -6.91
C GLU A 157 -5.62 1.21 -5.87
N GLN A 158 -4.38 1.67 -6.01
CA GLN A 158 -3.35 1.47 -4.99
C GLN A 158 -3.69 2.20 -3.69
N PHE A 159 -4.14 3.45 -3.75
CA PHE A 159 -4.55 4.19 -2.55
C PHE A 159 -5.77 3.56 -1.87
N LYS A 160 -6.76 3.13 -2.64
CA LYS A 160 -7.92 2.38 -2.12
C LYS A 160 -7.50 1.08 -1.43
N LYS A 161 -6.54 0.36 -2.00
CA LYS A 161 -6.01 -0.88 -1.43
C LYS A 161 -5.37 -0.65 -0.05
N MET A 162 -4.53 0.37 0.06
CA MET A 162 -3.87 0.73 1.33
C MET A 162 -4.90 1.18 2.39
N SER A 163 -5.87 2.00 2.01
CA SER A 163 -6.93 2.44 2.93
C SER A 163 -7.81 1.28 3.39
N ARG A 164 -8.19 0.38 2.48
CA ARG A 164 -8.95 -0.82 2.81
C ARG A 164 -8.21 -1.72 3.79
N LEU A 165 -6.91 -1.94 3.58
CA LEU A 165 -6.07 -2.68 4.52
C LEU A 165 -6.08 -2.03 5.90
N ALA A 166 -5.85 -0.71 5.96
CA ALA A 166 -5.80 0.05 7.20
C ALA A 166 -7.12 -0.03 7.97
N TYR A 167 -8.26 0.19 7.31
CA TYR A 167 -9.59 0.08 7.93
C TYR A 167 -9.92 -1.32 8.44
N GLN A 168 -9.55 -2.35 7.67
CA GLN A 168 -9.80 -3.74 8.09
C GLN A 168 -8.98 -4.10 9.33
N ARG A 169 -7.77 -3.60 9.44
CA ARG A 169 -6.86 -3.93 10.54
C ARG A 169 -6.96 -3.00 11.75
N ALA A 170 -7.45 -1.80 11.62
CA ALA A 170 -7.66 -0.90 12.74
C ALA A 170 -8.59 -1.51 13.79
N ASP A 171 -8.34 -1.20 15.08
CA ASP A 171 -9.28 -1.48 16.18
C ASP A 171 -10.33 -0.39 16.27
N LEU A 172 -9.91 0.85 16.01
CA LEU A 172 -10.75 2.03 16.05
C LEU A 172 -10.37 2.98 14.91
N VAL A 173 -11.39 3.55 14.27
CA VAL A 173 -11.22 4.58 13.25
C VAL A 173 -12.03 5.80 13.68
N THR A 174 -11.45 6.99 13.62
CA THR A 174 -12.15 8.23 13.93
C THR A 174 -12.22 9.16 12.73
N CYS A 175 -13.29 9.94 12.67
CA CYS A 175 -13.47 11.03 11.71
C CYS A 175 -14.20 12.20 12.37
N LEU A 176 -14.28 13.34 11.67
CA LEU A 176 -14.80 14.58 12.25
C LEU A 176 -16.31 14.72 12.18
N TYR A 177 -16.98 14.13 11.16
CA TYR A 177 -18.40 14.34 10.89
C TYR A 177 -19.02 13.19 10.08
N ASP A 178 -20.35 13.16 10.00
CA ASP A 178 -21.11 12.06 9.40
C ASP A 178 -20.78 11.79 7.93
N HIS A 179 -20.56 12.84 7.14
CA HIS A 179 -20.20 12.64 5.74
C HIS A 179 -18.85 11.93 5.58
N ALA A 180 -17.84 12.29 6.39
CA ALA A 180 -16.56 11.59 6.42
C ALA A 180 -16.74 10.11 6.81
N ARG A 181 -17.58 9.81 7.80
CA ARG A 181 -17.97 8.43 8.16
C ARG A 181 -18.55 7.66 6.98
N SER A 182 -19.45 8.29 6.22
CA SER A 182 -20.05 7.66 5.04
C SER A 182 -19.02 7.32 3.98
N LEU A 183 -18.06 8.21 3.72
CA LEU A 183 -16.95 7.97 2.80
C LEU A 183 -16.02 6.84 3.30
N GLN A 184 -15.73 6.76 4.60
CA GLN A 184 -14.94 5.67 5.18
C GLN A 184 -15.63 4.32 4.98
N ILE A 185 -16.96 4.24 5.18
CA ILE A 185 -17.75 3.03 4.94
C ILE A 185 -17.69 2.64 3.45
N GLU A 186 -17.87 3.58 2.55
CA GLU A 186 -17.79 3.38 1.10
C GLU A 186 -16.42 2.83 0.68
N LEU A 187 -15.35 3.27 1.34
CA LEU A 187 -13.98 2.79 1.12
C LEU A 187 -13.66 1.46 1.83
N GLY A 188 -14.63 0.87 2.52
CA GLY A 188 -14.54 -0.46 3.12
C GLY A 188 -14.21 -0.50 4.61
N CYS A 189 -14.40 0.62 5.34
CA CYS A 189 -14.28 0.63 6.79
C CYS A 189 -15.52 -0.01 7.43
N PRO A 190 -15.38 -0.99 8.33
CA PRO A 190 -16.49 -1.52 9.09
C PRO A 190 -17.13 -0.44 9.97
N ARG A 191 -18.45 -0.28 9.86
CA ARG A 191 -19.19 0.80 10.53
C ARG A 191 -19.02 0.79 12.06
N GLU A 192 -18.96 -0.37 12.64
CA GLU A 192 -18.81 -0.57 14.09
C GLU A 192 -17.48 -0.07 14.64
N LYS A 193 -16.45 0.05 13.79
CA LYS A 193 -15.13 0.59 14.16
C LYS A 193 -15.06 2.11 14.16
N ILE A 194 -16.04 2.79 13.52
CA ILE A 194 -15.96 4.24 13.32
C ILE A 194 -16.58 4.98 14.51
N ARG A 195 -15.86 6.02 14.97
CA ARG A 195 -16.35 7.01 15.95
C ARG A 195 -16.19 8.40 15.36
N ILE A 196 -17.22 9.22 15.54
CA ILE A 196 -17.15 10.66 15.19
C ILE A 196 -16.59 11.41 16.37
N THR A 197 -15.51 12.15 16.15
CA THR A 197 -14.82 13.00 17.12
C THR A 197 -14.74 14.42 16.56
N PRO A 198 -15.82 15.23 16.70
CA PRO A 198 -15.83 16.57 16.13
C PRO A 198 -14.75 17.46 16.72
N ASN A 199 -14.18 18.33 15.89
CA ASN A 199 -13.30 19.37 16.36
C ASN A 199 -14.10 20.38 17.20
N GLY A 200 -13.46 20.94 18.22
CA GLY A 200 -14.05 21.97 19.06
C GLY A 200 -13.00 22.80 19.77
N ILE A 201 -13.36 24.03 20.08
CA ILE A 201 -12.52 24.94 20.89
C ILE A 201 -13.30 25.26 22.14
N ASN A 202 -12.63 25.18 23.31
CA ASN A 202 -13.20 25.65 24.54
C ASN A 202 -13.09 27.19 24.61
N THR A 203 -14.16 27.89 24.24
CA THR A 203 -14.24 29.35 24.22
C THR A 203 -14.15 30.01 25.59
N GLN A 204 -14.33 29.24 26.68
CA GLN A 204 -14.16 29.77 28.05
C GLN A 204 -12.69 29.86 28.48
N ARG A 205 -11.77 29.30 27.68
CA ARG A 205 -10.31 29.37 27.91
C ARG A 205 -9.60 30.39 27.01
N LEU A 206 -10.34 31.08 26.14
CA LEU A 206 -9.89 32.19 25.32
C LEU A 206 -10.30 33.50 25.99
#